data_23178ddf2f2e8f36a48b33cbd7f954d0
#
_entry.id   23178ddf2f2e8f36a48b33cbd7f954d0
#
_cell.length_a   1.000
_cell.length_b   1.000
_cell.length_c   1.000
_cell.angle_alpha   90.00
_cell.angle_beta   90.00
_cell.angle_gamma   90.00
#
_symmetry.space_group_name_H-M   'P 1'
#
loop_
_entity.id
_entity.type
_entity.pdbx_description
1 polymer ?
#
loop_
_entity_poly.entity_id
_entity_poly.type
_entity_poly.pdbx_seq_one_letter_code
_entity_poly.pdbx_strand_id
1 'polypeptide(L)'
;MEALIDHGEGLVVPERMIVSPSVGTFRPVDLGEGSHVTRGQTVGMLDGPGTSTPVESPFAGRLVGMLAHPGERIREGQPIAWLRV
;
A
#
# COMPACT_ATOMS: atom_id res chain seq x y z
N MET A 1 11.23 -32.22 5.94
CA MET A 1 11.09 -31.51 5.64
C MET A 1 11.09 -31.03 5.40
N GLU A 2 10.67 -30.90 5.74
CA GLU A 2 10.39 -30.24 5.47
C GLU A 2 10.36 -29.50 5.65
N ALA A 3 10.32 -29.70 6.03
CA ALA A 3 10.07 -28.76 6.08
C ALA A 3 10.18 -28.05 6.08
N LEU A 4 10.03 -28.08 6.13
CA LEU A 4 9.91 -27.21 6.04
C LEU A 4 9.62 -26.68 5.83
N ILE A 5 9.36 -26.91 5.91
CA ILE A 5 8.85 -26.32 5.73
C ILE A 5 8.44 -26.15 5.88
N ASP A 6 8.22 -26.37 6.15
CA ASP A 6 7.70 -26.08 6.21
C ASP A 6 7.77 -25.76 6.58
N HIS A 7 7.86 -25.95 6.88
CA HIS A 7 7.75 -25.31 6.95
C HIS A 7 7.79 -24.61 6.76
N GLY A 8 7.88 -25.04 6.84
CA GLY A 8 7.59 -24.12 6.61
C GLY A 8 7.57 -23.94 6.23
N GLU A 9 7.37 -24.28 6.23
CA GLU A 9 6.92 -23.92 5.93
C GLU A 9 6.64 -23.21 5.33
N GLY A 10 6.36 -23.98 4.95
CA GLY A 10 5.88 -22.90 4.18
C GLY A 10 5.50 -21.68 4.99
N LEU A 11 6.38 -20.81 5.03
CA LEU A 11 6.09 -19.54 5.67
C LEU A 11 5.23 -18.69 4.75
N VAL A 12 4.09 -18.29 5.24
CA VAL A 12 3.26 -17.30 4.57
C VAL A 12 3.72 -15.93 5.07
N VAL A 13 4.22 -15.11 4.17
CA VAL A 13 4.58 -13.74 4.51
C VAL A 13 3.28 -12.94 4.53
N PRO A 14 2.84 -12.47 5.72
CA PRO A 14 1.54 -11.81 5.84
C PRO A 14 1.61 -10.33 5.48
N GLU A 15 2.39 -10.00 4.46
CA GLU A 15 2.59 -8.60 4.06
C GLU A 15 2.19 -8.41 2.62
N ARG A 16 1.57 -7.26 2.34
CA ARG A 16 1.09 -6.92 1.00
C ARG A 16 1.47 -5.49 0.68
N MET A 17 1.89 -5.29 -0.56
CA MET A 17 2.26 -3.98 -1.06
C MET A 17 1.08 -3.37 -1.82
N ILE A 18 0.78 -2.11 -1.51
CA ILE A 18 -0.17 -1.33 -2.30
C ILE A 18 0.65 -0.55 -3.30
N VAL A 19 0.32 -0.71 -4.59
CA VAL A 19 1.03 -0.03 -5.66
C VAL A 19 0.14 1.02 -6.31
N SER A 20 0.79 1.99 -6.95
CA SER A 20 0.06 3.10 -7.55
C SER A 20 -0.70 2.67 -8.81
N PRO A 21 -1.97 3.07 -8.96
CA PRO A 21 -2.75 2.76 -10.15
C PRO A 21 -2.43 3.67 -11.34
N SER A 22 -1.74 4.79 -11.12
CA SER A 22 -1.47 5.74 -12.19
C SER A 22 -0.31 6.65 -11.80
N VAL A 23 -0.02 7.62 -12.66
CA VAL A 23 1.00 8.63 -12.38
C VAL A 23 0.37 9.83 -11.68
N GLY A 24 1.18 10.57 -10.93
CA GLY A 24 0.73 11.80 -10.28
C GLY A 24 1.66 12.20 -9.17
N THR A 25 1.29 13.26 -8.48
CA THR A 25 2.01 13.74 -7.31
C THR A 25 1.29 13.23 -6.07
N PHE A 26 2.03 12.61 -5.16
CA PHE A 26 1.42 11.97 -4.00
C PHE A 26 0.94 13.00 -2.99
N ARG A 27 -0.31 12.84 -2.56
CA ARG A 27 -0.89 13.62 -1.48
C ARG A 27 -1.40 12.64 -0.43
N PRO A 28 -0.86 12.72 0.80
CA PRO A 28 -1.28 11.78 1.85
C PRO A 28 -2.69 12.07 2.34
N VAL A 29 -3.31 11.05 2.93
CA VAL A 29 -4.54 11.19 3.69
C VAL A 29 -4.20 11.01 5.17
N ASP A 30 -5.15 11.29 6.05
CA ASP A 30 -4.95 11.14 7.48
C ASP A 30 -4.99 9.66 7.86
N LEU A 31 -3.82 9.02 7.78
CA LEU A 31 -3.70 7.58 8.01
C LEU A 31 -2.31 7.30 8.58
N GLY A 32 -2.25 6.92 9.84
CA GLY A 32 -1.00 6.65 10.53
C GLY A 32 -0.61 5.18 10.53
N GLU A 33 0.66 4.91 10.84
CA GLU A 33 1.15 3.55 11.02
C GLU A 33 0.37 2.86 12.13
N GLY A 34 0.10 1.57 11.93
CA GLY A 34 -0.69 0.78 12.86
C GLY A 34 -2.20 0.88 12.61
N SER A 35 -2.63 1.80 11.75
CA SER A 35 -4.05 1.98 11.45
C SER A 35 -4.61 0.78 10.71
N HIS A 36 -5.87 0.46 11.02
CA HIS A 36 -6.59 -0.57 10.30
C HIS A 36 -6.99 -0.04 8.93
N VAL A 37 -6.75 -0.82 7.89
CA VAL A 37 -7.11 -0.47 6.52
C VAL A 37 -8.07 -1.53 6.00
N THR A 38 -9.19 -1.10 5.44
CA THR A 38 -10.14 -2.02 4.84
C THR A 38 -9.94 -2.05 3.32
N ARG A 39 -10.42 -3.12 2.70
CA ARG A 39 -10.40 -3.23 1.24
C ARG A 39 -11.21 -2.09 0.65
N GLY A 40 -10.64 -1.40 -0.33
CA GLY A 40 -11.27 -0.26 -0.98
C GLY A 40 -11.02 1.08 -0.30
N GLN A 41 -10.39 1.06 0.86
CA GLN A 41 -10.10 2.30 1.57
C GLN A 41 -9.02 3.10 0.84
N THR A 42 -9.22 4.41 0.75
CA THR A 42 -8.23 5.32 0.15
C THR A 42 -7.07 5.51 1.11
N VAL A 43 -5.86 5.24 0.65
CA VAL A 43 -4.64 5.39 1.46
C VAL A 43 -3.78 6.56 1.00
N GLY A 44 -4.17 7.23 -0.07
CA GLY A 44 -3.49 8.40 -0.58
C GLY A 44 -4.16 8.89 -1.84
N MET A 45 -3.71 10.03 -2.33
CA MET A 45 -4.22 10.63 -3.56
C MET A 45 -3.07 10.90 -4.51
N LEU A 46 -3.36 10.81 -5.79
CA LEU A 46 -2.41 11.16 -6.86
C LEU A 46 -2.99 12.35 -7.60
N ASP A 47 -2.34 13.49 -7.48
CA ASP A 47 -2.81 14.71 -8.11
C ASP A 47 -2.10 14.92 -9.44
N GLY A 48 -2.86 15.25 -10.46
CA GLY A 48 -2.38 15.62 -11.78
C GLY A 48 -3.13 16.84 -12.27
N PRO A 49 -2.80 17.29 -13.51
CA PRO A 49 -3.48 18.48 -14.05
C PRO A 49 -4.97 18.20 -14.19
N GLY A 50 -5.78 18.91 -13.40
CA GLY A 50 -7.23 18.81 -13.42
C GLY A 50 -7.79 17.48 -12.94
N THR A 51 -6.97 16.63 -12.31
CA THR A 51 -7.43 15.33 -11.84
C THR A 51 -6.89 15.02 -10.46
N SER A 52 -7.58 14.13 -9.75
CA SER A 52 -7.14 13.62 -8.47
C SER A 52 -7.63 12.19 -8.39
N THR A 53 -6.69 11.25 -8.33
CA THR A 53 -6.99 9.82 -8.39
C THR A 53 -6.70 9.18 -7.02
N PRO A 54 -7.69 8.52 -6.41
CA PRO A 54 -7.43 7.84 -5.14
C PRO A 54 -6.59 6.59 -5.34
N VAL A 55 -5.71 6.34 -4.38
CA VAL A 55 -5.00 5.06 -4.28
C VAL A 55 -5.77 4.24 -3.26
N GLU A 56 -6.45 3.20 -3.71
CA GLU A 56 -7.30 2.38 -2.86
C GLU A 56 -6.58 1.08 -2.54
N SER A 57 -6.73 0.63 -1.30
CA SER A 57 -6.13 -0.62 -0.88
C SER A 57 -6.94 -1.79 -1.44
N PRO A 58 -6.29 -2.73 -2.15
CA PRO A 58 -6.98 -3.96 -2.56
C PRO A 58 -7.02 -5.00 -1.43
N PHE A 59 -6.45 -4.68 -0.27
CA PHE A 59 -6.33 -5.60 0.85
C PHE A 59 -6.86 -4.99 2.12
N ALA A 60 -7.36 -5.83 3.02
CA ALA A 60 -7.62 -5.44 4.40
C ALA A 60 -6.40 -5.81 5.23
N GLY A 61 -6.03 -4.97 6.17
CA GLY A 61 -4.88 -5.23 7.03
C GLY A 61 -4.53 -4.04 7.88
N ARG A 62 -3.34 -4.08 8.45
CA ARG A 62 -2.84 -3.01 9.29
C ARG A 62 -1.68 -2.32 8.57
N LEU A 63 -1.70 -1.00 8.55
CA LEU A 63 -0.65 -0.22 7.87
C LEU A 63 0.66 -0.39 8.61
N VAL A 64 1.68 -0.90 7.93
CA VAL A 64 3.03 -1.01 8.48
C VAL A 64 3.80 0.27 8.21
N GLY A 65 3.71 0.78 6.99
CA GLY A 65 4.38 2.03 6.67
C GLY A 65 3.98 2.58 5.31
N MET A 66 4.15 3.88 5.17
CA MET A 66 3.99 4.58 3.90
C MET A 66 5.35 4.67 3.23
N LEU A 67 5.39 4.33 1.94
CA LEU A 67 6.62 4.39 1.15
C LEU A 67 6.65 5.64 0.29
N ALA A 68 5.48 6.16 -0.08
CA ALA A 68 5.38 7.40 -0.82
C ALA A 68 5.42 8.60 0.13
N HIS A 69 6.07 9.66 -0.29
CA HIS A 69 6.21 10.88 0.51
C HIS A 69 5.32 11.99 -0.06
N PRO A 70 4.85 12.91 0.79
CA PRO A 70 4.06 14.04 0.30
C PRO A 70 4.82 14.81 -0.77
N GLY A 71 4.15 15.08 -1.90
CA GLY A 71 4.75 15.81 -3.01
C GLY A 71 5.63 15.00 -3.92
N GLU A 72 5.80 13.72 -3.64
CA GLU A 72 6.63 12.84 -4.46
C GLU A 72 5.95 12.56 -5.80
N ARG A 73 6.74 12.55 -6.87
CA ARG A 73 6.28 12.18 -8.20
C ARG A 73 6.19 10.67 -8.27
N ILE A 74 5.01 10.15 -8.53
CA ILE A 74 4.72 8.72 -8.48
C ILE A 74 4.48 8.19 -9.90
N ARG A 75 5.02 7.02 -10.18
CA ARG A 75 4.79 6.28 -11.42
C ARG A 75 3.77 5.18 -11.19
N GLU A 76 3.10 4.78 -12.26
CA GLU A 76 2.20 3.63 -12.20
C GLU A 76 2.98 2.40 -11.76
N GLY A 77 2.40 1.63 -10.82
CA GLY A 77 3.03 0.44 -10.28
C GLY A 77 4.04 0.69 -9.17
N GLN A 78 4.34 1.95 -8.87
CA GLN A 78 5.28 2.28 -7.82
C GLN A 78 4.67 1.94 -6.45
N PRO A 79 5.45 1.33 -5.53
CA PRO A 79 4.95 1.03 -4.19
C PRO A 79 4.59 2.30 -3.41
N ILE A 80 3.41 2.28 -2.80
CA ILE A 80 2.87 3.41 -2.05
C ILE A 80 2.90 3.13 -0.56
N ALA A 81 2.50 1.93 -0.16
CA ALA A 81 2.37 1.58 1.25
C ALA A 81 2.40 0.07 1.39
N TRP A 82 2.63 -0.40 2.61
CA TRP A 82 2.53 -1.83 2.83
C TRP A 82 1.72 -2.13 4.08
N LEU A 83 1.01 -3.25 3.99
CA LEU A 83 0.11 -3.72 5.04
C LEU A 83 0.56 -5.06 5.55
N ARG A 84 0.22 -5.32 6.81
CA ARG A 84 0.27 -6.66 7.37
C ARG A 84 -1.15 -7.20 7.43
N VAL A 85 -1.35 -8.31 6.77
CA VAL A 85 -2.68 -8.94 6.68
C VAL A 85 -2.81 -10.14 7.61
#